data_000c4a21f9209b1444bb11d52333bca5
#
_entry.id   000c4a21f9209b1444bb11d52333bca5
#
_cell.length_a   1.000
_cell.length_b   1.000
_cell.length_c   1.000
_cell.angle_alpha   90.00
_cell.angle_beta   90.00
_cell.angle_gamma   90.00
#
_symmetry.space_group_name_H-M   'P 1'
#
loop_
_entity.id
_entity.type
_entity.pdbx_description
1 polymer ?
#
loop_
_entity_poly.entity_id
_entity_poly.type
_entity_poly.pdbx_seq_one_letter_code
_entity_poly.pdbx_strand_id
1 'polypeptide(L)'
;MPDKRLTHIKKTSVGYSNLDFQGKLKIVSILNFLQDAASEHASEMGVSGFDLARKNLAWVIVRYQIEIKNSPVWREDIQIETWRTPLKNLYELRQFRMTGSNALEILTARAWWVMIKKKNNRPVRLSTYMPHRFLNDQAPEDAPQPKALKLPEHADLDLPFKVRMHDLDLNGHVNNAIYLEWAVETVPQEILLSHRPENLEVIFQRESLYRDKILSRTEIVHLGGQLITYHLIMEAHTGTERARINIQWRPKEPRGKR
;
A
#
# COMPACT_ATOMS: atom_id res chain seq x y z
N MET A 1 0.74 -13.80 23.18
CA MET A 1 0.35 -12.44 22.78
C MET A 1 1.61 -11.74 22.30
N PRO A 2 1.62 -11.02 21.16
CA PRO A 2 2.79 -10.26 20.75
C PRO A 2 3.15 -9.25 21.84
N ASP A 3 4.44 -9.02 22.02
CA ASP A 3 4.94 -8.02 22.97
C ASP A 3 4.27 -6.66 22.63
N LYS A 4 3.59 -6.04 23.61
CA LYS A 4 2.88 -4.75 23.42
C LYS A 4 3.76 -3.64 22.86
N ARG A 5 5.08 -3.75 22.98
CA ARG A 5 6.06 -2.82 22.43
C ARG A 5 6.29 -2.97 20.91
N LEU A 6 5.83 -4.07 20.32
CA LEU A 6 5.95 -4.34 18.89
C LEU A 6 4.66 -4.07 18.11
N THR A 7 3.60 -3.66 18.81
CA THR A 7 2.27 -3.42 18.25
C THR A 7 1.83 -1.99 18.55
N HIS A 8 1.34 -1.30 17.55
CA HIS A 8 0.72 0.02 17.67
C HIS A 8 -0.74 -0.05 17.25
N ILE A 9 -1.60 0.73 17.92
CA ILE A 9 -3.03 0.81 17.62
C ILE A 9 -3.39 2.27 17.38
N LYS A 10 -3.75 2.58 16.13
CA LYS A 10 -4.32 3.86 15.72
C LYS A 10 -5.85 3.76 15.70
N LYS A 11 -6.53 4.66 16.42
CA LYS A 11 -7.99 4.83 16.36
C LYS A 11 -8.31 6.10 15.60
N THR A 12 -9.25 6.00 14.68
CA THR A 12 -9.72 7.14 13.88
C THR A 12 -11.13 6.86 13.37
N SER A 13 -11.70 7.79 12.62
CA SER A 13 -12.99 7.59 11.97
C SER A 13 -12.90 7.86 10.47
N VAL A 14 -13.82 7.28 9.70
CA VAL A 14 -13.90 7.48 8.26
C VAL A 14 -14.46 8.87 7.96
N GLY A 15 -13.60 9.77 7.46
CA GLY A 15 -13.96 11.10 7.02
C GLY A 15 -14.66 11.10 5.66
N TYR A 16 -15.39 12.18 5.34
CA TYR A 16 -16.08 12.35 4.06
C TYR A 16 -15.09 12.26 2.86
N SER A 17 -13.91 12.84 2.98
CA SER A 17 -12.87 12.81 1.94
C SER A 17 -12.28 11.43 1.67
N ASN A 18 -12.45 10.49 2.60
CA ASN A 18 -11.96 9.12 2.43
C ASN A 18 -12.86 8.26 1.55
N LEU A 19 -14.05 8.74 1.21
CA LEU A 19 -15.05 7.97 0.48
C LEU A 19 -15.02 8.29 -1.02
N ASP A 20 -15.33 7.26 -1.82
CA ASP A 20 -15.60 7.39 -3.23
C ASP A 20 -17.05 7.92 -3.49
N PHE A 21 -17.39 8.11 -4.77
CA PHE A 21 -18.72 8.58 -5.18
C PHE A 21 -19.87 7.61 -4.84
N GLN A 22 -19.58 6.38 -4.43
CA GLN A 22 -20.55 5.38 -3.97
C GLN A 22 -20.65 5.33 -2.43
N GLY A 23 -19.90 6.19 -1.70
CA GLY A 23 -19.85 6.20 -0.25
C GLY A 23 -19.05 5.04 0.35
N LYS A 24 -18.09 4.49 -0.40
CA LYS A 24 -17.18 3.40 0.03
C LYS A 24 -15.77 3.94 0.21
N LEU A 25 -15.00 3.30 1.07
CA LEU A 25 -13.62 3.69 1.33
C LEU A 25 -12.78 3.56 0.05
N LYS A 26 -12.12 4.66 -0.34
CA LYS A 26 -11.19 4.68 -1.47
C LYS A 26 -9.97 3.80 -1.19
N ILE A 27 -9.45 3.12 -2.22
CA ILE A 27 -8.19 2.35 -2.11
C ILE A 27 -7.04 3.26 -1.63
N VAL A 28 -6.96 4.47 -2.16
CA VAL A 28 -5.96 5.48 -1.77
C VAL A 28 -6.04 5.79 -0.27
N SER A 29 -7.27 5.94 0.27
CA SER A 29 -7.48 6.19 1.70
C SER A 29 -7.05 5.01 2.56
N ILE A 30 -7.21 3.78 2.07
CA ILE A 30 -6.70 2.58 2.76
C ILE A 30 -5.19 2.69 2.95
N LEU A 31 -4.43 2.94 1.88
CA LEU A 31 -2.98 3.07 1.99
C LEU A 31 -2.56 4.19 2.92
N ASN A 32 -3.23 5.35 2.85
CA ASN A 32 -2.94 6.48 3.72
C ASN A 32 -3.13 6.10 5.20
N PHE A 33 -4.23 5.43 5.56
CA PHE A 33 -4.46 4.97 6.93
C PHE A 33 -3.38 3.97 7.40
N LEU A 34 -2.98 3.02 6.55
CA LEU A 34 -1.92 2.06 6.88
C LEU A 34 -0.57 2.75 7.05
N GLN A 35 -0.24 3.70 6.17
CA GLN A 35 1.00 4.45 6.21
C GLN A 35 1.08 5.35 7.44
N ASP A 36 -0.02 6.02 7.82
CA ASP A 36 -0.10 6.83 9.03
C ASP A 36 0.14 6.00 10.28
N ALA A 37 -0.56 4.86 10.42
CA ALA A 37 -0.36 3.96 11.57
C ALA A 37 1.08 3.43 11.64
N ALA A 38 1.68 3.10 10.49
CA ALA A 38 3.09 2.68 10.43
C ALA A 38 4.05 3.79 10.84
N SER A 39 3.78 5.04 10.42
CA SER A 39 4.61 6.20 10.72
C SER A 39 4.54 6.61 12.19
N GLU A 40 3.35 6.56 12.80
CA GLU A 40 3.16 6.76 14.24
C GLU A 40 3.93 5.72 15.04
N HIS A 41 3.81 4.44 14.71
CA HIS A 41 4.56 3.38 15.37
C HIS A 41 6.09 3.57 15.21
N ALA A 42 6.56 3.94 14.01
CA ALA A 42 7.97 4.20 13.78
C ALA A 42 8.47 5.40 14.61
N SER A 43 7.62 6.41 14.84
CA SER A 43 7.93 7.56 15.70
C SER A 43 8.08 7.15 17.17
N GLU A 44 7.21 6.31 17.68
CA GLU A 44 7.31 5.75 19.05
C GLU A 44 8.62 4.95 19.25
N MET A 45 9.12 4.35 18.17
CA MET A 45 10.38 3.62 18.18
C MET A 45 11.63 4.52 17.98
N GLY A 46 11.47 5.82 17.66
CA GLY A 46 12.56 6.73 17.35
C GLY A 46 13.24 6.45 16.00
N VAL A 47 12.48 5.89 15.05
CA VAL A 47 12.93 5.55 13.69
C VAL A 47 11.91 6.01 12.62
N SER A 48 11.22 7.09 12.89
CA SER A 48 10.34 7.73 11.91
C SER A 48 11.13 8.26 10.71
N GLY A 49 10.43 8.63 9.65
CA GLY A 49 11.04 9.28 8.49
C GLY A 49 11.84 10.54 8.87
N PHE A 50 11.36 11.32 9.84
CA PHE A 50 12.07 12.49 10.37
C PHE A 50 13.35 12.12 11.16
N ASP A 51 13.30 11.06 11.97
CA ASP A 51 14.47 10.59 12.74
C ASP A 51 15.55 10.04 11.81
N LEU A 52 15.14 9.29 10.80
CA LEU A 52 16.03 8.70 9.80
C LEU A 52 16.63 9.74 8.87
N ALA A 53 15.87 10.77 8.49
CA ALA A 53 16.37 11.85 7.64
C ALA A 53 17.60 12.54 8.26
N ARG A 54 17.64 12.73 9.57
CA ARG A 54 18.81 13.29 10.31
C ARG A 54 20.05 12.40 10.19
N LYS A 55 19.86 11.10 9.92
CA LYS A 55 20.94 10.11 9.74
C LYS A 55 21.22 9.81 8.26
N ASN A 56 20.64 10.59 7.34
CA ASN A 56 20.73 10.38 5.90
C ASN A 56 20.20 9.01 5.43
N LEU A 57 19.18 8.53 6.13
CA LEU A 57 18.47 7.28 5.88
C LEU A 57 17.01 7.55 5.51
N ALA A 58 16.36 6.56 4.89
CA ALA A 58 14.93 6.57 4.62
C ALA A 58 14.36 5.15 4.68
N TRP A 59 13.08 5.04 5.03
CA TRP A 59 12.28 3.87 4.77
C TRP A 59 11.73 3.90 3.36
N VAL A 60 11.78 2.77 2.67
CA VAL A 60 11.18 2.54 1.36
C VAL A 60 10.27 1.33 1.46
N ILE A 61 9.01 1.51 1.05
CA ILE A 61 8.07 0.41 0.87
C ILE A 61 8.35 -0.18 -0.50
N VAL A 62 8.60 -1.49 -0.53
CA VAL A 62 8.84 -2.19 -1.81
C VAL A 62 7.64 -3.00 -2.27
N ARG A 63 6.74 -3.36 -1.33
CA ARG A 63 5.54 -4.15 -1.66
C ARG A 63 4.44 -3.97 -0.63
N TYR A 64 3.18 -4.04 -1.12
CA TYR A 64 1.98 -4.28 -0.31
C TYR A 64 1.23 -5.51 -0.83
N GLN A 65 0.60 -6.22 0.11
CA GLN A 65 -0.48 -7.18 -0.12
C GLN A 65 -1.62 -6.80 0.81
N ILE A 66 -2.81 -6.63 0.28
CA ILE A 66 -3.99 -6.18 1.02
C ILE A 66 -5.17 -7.07 0.66
N GLU A 67 -5.80 -7.67 1.66
CA GLU A 67 -7.06 -8.42 1.54
C GLU A 67 -8.18 -7.56 2.15
N ILE A 68 -9.19 -7.19 1.36
CA ILE A 68 -10.29 -6.32 1.76
C ILE A 68 -11.56 -7.15 1.89
N LYS A 69 -12.05 -7.30 3.11
CA LYS A 69 -13.26 -8.08 3.43
C LYS A 69 -14.52 -7.21 3.45
N ASN A 70 -14.40 -6.04 4.08
CA ASN A 70 -15.51 -5.12 4.27
C ASN A 70 -15.11 -3.70 3.92
N SER A 71 -16.09 -2.82 3.72
CA SER A 71 -15.86 -1.40 3.50
C SER A 71 -16.62 -0.61 4.55
N PRO A 72 -15.93 0.13 5.41
CA PRO A 72 -16.56 0.96 6.42
C PRO A 72 -17.35 2.09 5.76
N VAL A 73 -18.28 2.66 6.51
CA VAL A 73 -19.12 3.77 6.07
C VAL A 73 -18.66 5.09 6.67
N TRP A 74 -19.23 6.19 6.18
CA TRP A 74 -18.96 7.52 6.71
C TRP A 74 -19.23 7.59 8.22
N ARG A 75 -18.27 8.22 8.94
CA ARG A 75 -18.28 8.39 10.42
C ARG A 75 -18.16 7.09 11.22
N GLU A 76 -17.92 5.97 10.57
CA GLU A 76 -17.62 4.74 11.29
C GLU A 76 -16.24 4.86 11.96
N ASP A 77 -16.20 4.50 13.25
CA ASP A 77 -14.94 4.40 13.97
C ASP A 77 -14.20 3.15 13.53
N ILE A 78 -12.92 3.32 13.20
CA ILE A 78 -12.03 2.25 12.77
C ILE A 78 -10.79 2.20 13.67
N GLN A 79 -10.28 0.99 13.85
CA GLN A 79 -9.04 0.73 14.55
C GLN A 79 -8.06 0.05 13.60
N ILE A 80 -6.85 0.60 13.50
CA ILE A 80 -5.75 0.02 12.72
C ILE A 80 -4.69 -0.47 13.70
N GLU A 81 -4.55 -1.79 13.77
CA GLU A 81 -3.48 -2.44 14.49
C GLU A 81 -2.34 -2.73 13.54
N THR A 82 -1.10 -2.38 13.92
CA THR A 82 0.10 -2.67 13.12
C THR A 82 1.21 -3.21 13.99
N TRP A 83 1.93 -4.20 13.49
CA TRP A 83 3.09 -4.79 14.16
C TRP A 83 4.17 -5.16 13.17
N ARG A 84 5.38 -5.31 13.67
CA ARG A 84 6.59 -5.62 12.90
C ARG A 84 6.97 -7.09 13.02
N THR A 85 7.49 -7.63 11.95
CA THR A 85 8.12 -8.95 11.94
C THR A 85 9.46 -8.81 11.20
N PRO A 86 10.60 -8.80 11.89
CA PRO A 86 11.91 -8.67 11.26
C PRO A 86 12.17 -9.79 10.25
N LEU A 87 12.70 -9.45 9.07
CA LEU A 87 13.05 -10.39 8.02
C LEU A 87 14.53 -10.26 7.65
N LYS A 88 15.33 -11.31 7.91
CA LYS A 88 16.73 -11.43 7.42
C LYS A 88 17.57 -10.15 7.45
N ASN A 89 17.32 -9.28 8.43
CA ASN A 89 18.11 -8.06 8.69
C ASN A 89 18.18 -7.01 7.55
N LEU A 90 17.57 -7.25 6.40
CA LEU A 90 17.48 -6.28 5.29
C LEU A 90 16.05 -5.79 5.08
N TYR A 91 15.08 -6.65 5.32
CA TYR A 91 13.66 -6.36 5.16
C TYR A 91 12.97 -6.39 6.51
N GLU A 92 12.01 -5.51 6.67
CA GLU A 92 11.01 -5.55 7.72
C GLU A 92 9.67 -5.90 7.07
N LEU A 93 8.99 -6.91 7.62
CA LEU A 93 7.61 -7.19 7.31
C LEU A 93 6.74 -6.45 8.33
N ARG A 94 5.94 -5.52 7.88
CA ARG A 94 4.92 -4.87 8.68
C ARG A 94 3.56 -5.45 8.34
N GLN A 95 2.83 -5.85 9.36
CA GLN A 95 1.50 -6.41 9.23
C GLN A 95 0.48 -5.43 9.78
N PHE A 96 -0.74 -5.49 9.24
CA PHE A 96 -1.83 -4.63 9.63
C PHE A 96 -3.12 -5.42 9.71
N ARG A 97 -3.97 -5.01 10.65
CA ARG A 97 -5.39 -5.38 10.72
C ARG A 97 -6.19 -4.11 10.93
N MET A 98 -7.18 -3.90 10.09
CA MET A 98 -8.15 -2.83 10.28
C MET A 98 -9.50 -3.43 10.66
N THR A 99 -10.09 -2.94 11.74
CA THR A 99 -11.41 -3.34 12.22
C THR A 99 -12.30 -2.12 12.35
N GLY A 100 -13.58 -2.31 12.09
CA GLY A 100 -14.64 -1.33 12.30
C GLY A 100 -15.41 -1.59 13.58
N SER A 101 -16.63 -1.06 13.62
CA SER A 101 -17.57 -1.26 14.71
C SER A 101 -17.80 -2.74 14.97
N ASN A 102 -18.01 -3.10 16.25
CA ASN A 102 -18.20 -4.49 16.69
C ASN A 102 -17.06 -5.45 16.30
N ALA A 103 -15.83 -4.94 16.18
CA ALA A 103 -14.66 -5.71 15.78
C ALA A 103 -14.77 -6.38 14.40
N LEU A 104 -15.66 -5.90 13.54
CA LEU A 104 -15.79 -6.39 12.17
C LEU A 104 -14.47 -6.13 11.41
N GLU A 105 -13.86 -7.20 10.90
CA GLU A 105 -12.62 -7.08 10.13
C GLU A 105 -12.89 -6.42 8.76
N ILE A 106 -12.27 -5.28 8.54
CA ILE A 106 -12.34 -4.51 7.29
C ILE A 106 -11.30 -5.04 6.30
N LEU A 107 -10.05 -5.16 6.75
CA LEU A 107 -8.95 -5.65 5.94
C LEU A 107 -7.81 -6.21 6.78
N THR A 108 -6.99 -7.03 6.13
CA THR A 108 -5.63 -7.35 6.58
C THR A 108 -4.64 -6.90 5.52
N ALA A 109 -3.43 -6.52 5.93
CA ALA A 109 -2.39 -6.12 4.99
C ALA A 109 -1.00 -6.52 5.48
N ARG A 110 -0.08 -6.65 4.51
CA ARG A 110 1.35 -6.86 4.70
C ARG A 110 2.11 -5.88 3.85
N ALA A 111 3.15 -5.27 4.42
CA ALA A 111 4.05 -4.37 3.71
C ALA A 111 5.50 -4.77 3.96
N TRP A 112 6.29 -4.83 2.88
CA TRP A 112 7.75 -5.07 2.96
C TRP A 112 8.46 -3.75 2.86
N TRP A 113 9.31 -3.49 3.84
CA TRP A 113 10.07 -2.25 3.98
C TRP A 113 11.55 -2.54 3.91
N VAL A 114 12.29 -1.60 3.34
CA VAL A 114 13.76 -1.58 3.30
C VAL A 114 14.24 -0.24 3.83
N MET A 115 15.27 -0.26 4.65
CA MET A 115 15.97 0.96 5.04
C MET A 115 17.11 1.20 4.05
N ILE A 116 17.21 2.43 3.51
CA ILE A 116 18.23 2.81 2.53
C ILE A 116 19.05 4.00 2.99
N LYS A 117 20.27 4.14 2.46
CA LYS A 117 21.04 5.39 2.50
C LYS A 117 20.51 6.33 1.40
N LYS A 118 20.03 7.52 1.75
CA LYS A 118 19.54 8.52 0.80
C LYS A 118 20.56 8.92 -0.28
N LYS A 119 21.85 8.93 0.09
CA LYS A 119 22.94 9.37 -0.83
C LYS A 119 23.07 8.50 -2.09
N ASN A 120 22.76 7.19 -2.00
CA ASN A 120 23.03 6.25 -3.09
C ASN A 120 21.96 5.16 -3.24
N ASN A 121 20.84 5.28 -2.56
CA ASN A 121 19.71 4.35 -2.54
C ASN A 121 20.08 2.90 -2.20
N ARG A 122 21.20 2.69 -1.49
CA ARG A 122 21.65 1.32 -1.12
C ARG A 122 20.97 0.87 0.18
N PRO A 123 20.41 -0.36 0.18
CA PRO A 123 19.89 -0.98 1.39
C PRO A 123 20.94 -1.07 2.49
N VAL A 124 20.50 -0.95 3.75
CA VAL A 124 21.34 -1.09 4.94
C VAL A 124 20.77 -2.17 5.85
N ARG A 125 21.64 -2.79 6.66
CA ARG A 125 21.20 -3.76 7.66
C ARG A 125 20.43 -3.04 8.77
N LEU A 126 19.26 -3.55 9.11
CA LEU A 126 18.40 -2.99 10.14
C LEU A 126 19.10 -3.00 11.51
N SER A 127 19.84 -4.07 11.84
CA SER A 127 20.58 -4.22 13.08
C SER A 127 21.61 -3.10 13.33
N THR A 128 22.06 -2.39 12.29
CA THR A 128 23.02 -1.28 12.44
C THR A 128 22.35 0.01 12.95
N TYR A 129 21.06 0.21 12.65
CA TYR A 129 20.39 1.49 12.85
C TYR A 129 19.15 1.44 13.74
N MET A 130 18.58 0.24 13.89
CA MET A 130 17.44 0.02 14.76
C MET A 130 17.92 -0.13 16.22
N PRO A 131 17.19 0.42 17.20
CA PRO A 131 17.46 0.14 18.60
C PRO A 131 17.38 -1.36 18.90
N HIS A 132 18.35 -1.91 19.65
CA HIS A 132 18.44 -3.36 19.96
C HIS A 132 17.14 -3.96 20.51
N ARG A 133 16.38 -3.21 21.31
CA ARG A 133 15.09 -3.65 21.86
C ARG A 133 14.02 -3.95 20.81
N PHE A 134 14.22 -3.57 19.55
CA PHE A 134 13.31 -3.81 18.44
C PHE A 134 13.85 -4.82 17.41
N LEU A 135 15.05 -5.33 17.64
CA LEU A 135 15.64 -6.38 16.83
C LEU A 135 15.28 -7.70 17.49
N ASN A 136 14.06 -8.17 17.28
CA ASN A 136 13.70 -9.53 17.67
C ASN A 136 14.37 -10.51 16.71
N ASP A 137 15.12 -11.45 17.28
CA ASP A 137 16.22 -12.13 16.64
C ASP A 137 15.86 -13.23 15.67
N GLN A 138 14.57 -13.51 15.43
CA GLN A 138 14.19 -14.60 14.53
C GLN A 138 13.07 -14.18 13.59
N ALA A 139 13.40 -14.15 12.29
CA ALA A 139 12.38 -14.20 11.27
C ALA A 139 11.58 -15.51 11.46
N PRO A 140 10.23 -15.48 11.43
CA PRO A 140 9.44 -16.69 11.44
C PRO A 140 9.91 -17.63 10.31
N GLU A 141 10.00 -18.93 10.56
CA GLU A 141 10.37 -19.92 9.55
C GLU A 141 9.41 -19.89 8.35
N ASP A 142 8.15 -19.58 8.61
CA ASP A 142 7.05 -19.46 7.64
C ASP A 142 6.84 -18.04 7.12
N ALA A 143 7.84 -17.16 7.26
CA ALA A 143 7.72 -15.78 6.74
C ALA A 143 7.35 -15.77 5.25
N PRO A 144 6.27 -15.08 4.88
CA PRO A 144 5.75 -15.14 3.53
C PRO A 144 6.78 -14.64 2.52
N GLN A 145 7.10 -15.47 1.54
CA GLN A 145 7.95 -15.09 0.42
C GLN A 145 7.06 -14.44 -0.65
N PRO A 146 7.28 -13.18 -1.01
CA PRO A 146 6.47 -12.53 -2.02
C PRO A 146 6.73 -13.16 -3.41
N LYS A 147 5.66 -13.58 -4.09
CA LYS A 147 5.71 -14.05 -5.47
C LYS A 147 5.85 -12.86 -6.42
N ALA A 148 6.43 -13.09 -7.62
CA ALA A 148 6.41 -12.08 -8.68
C ALA A 148 4.96 -11.77 -9.09
N LEU A 149 4.66 -10.49 -9.35
CA LEU A 149 3.38 -10.12 -9.91
C LEU A 149 3.37 -10.28 -11.43
N LYS A 150 2.22 -10.66 -11.97
CA LYS A 150 2.03 -10.73 -13.43
C LYS A 150 2.08 -9.30 -14.01
N LEU A 151 2.71 -9.18 -15.17
CA LEU A 151 2.66 -7.96 -16.00
C LEU A 151 1.47 -8.06 -16.96
N PRO A 152 0.89 -6.92 -17.37
CA PRO A 152 0.00 -6.90 -18.52
C PRO A 152 0.70 -7.49 -19.77
N GLU A 153 0.04 -8.43 -20.44
CA GLU A 153 0.51 -9.02 -21.71
C GLU A 153 0.11 -8.12 -22.89
N HIS A 154 -1.01 -7.42 -22.76
CA HIS A 154 -1.49 -6.42 -23.71
C HIS A 154 -2.10 -5.21 -22.95
N ALA A 155 -2.48 -4.19 -23.68
CA ALA A 155 -3.10 -3.00 -23.13
C ALA A 155 -4.56 -2.94 -23.58
N ASP A 156 -5.49 -3.10 -22.62
CA ASP A 156 -6.89 -2.79 -22.88
C ASP A 156 -7.14 -1.29 -22.74
N LEU A 157 -6.42 -0.67 -21.80
CA LEU A 157 -6.47 0.77 -21.52
C LEU A 157 -5.08 1.32 -21.16
N ASP A 158 -4.79 2.49 -21.71
CA ASP A 158 -3.62 3.30 -21.39
C ASP A 158 -4.07 4.72 -21.03
N LEU A 159 -3.66 5.25 -19.87
CA LEU A 159 -3.94 6.62 -19.47
C LEU A 159 -2.64 7.35 -19.10
N PRO A 160 -2.40 8.55 -19.69
CA PRO A 160 -1.26 9.38 -19.32
C PRO A 160 -1.57 10.23 -18.09
N PHE A 161 -0.56 10.37 -17.23
CA PHE A 161 -0.59 11.26 -16.06
C PHE A 161 0.67 12.13 -16.06
N LYS A 162 0.59 13.25 -15.34
CA LYS A 162 1.73 14.09 -15.05
C LYS A 162 1.82 14.28 -13.55
N VAL A 163 2.98 14.00 -12.98
CA VAL A 163 3.21 14.15 -11.54
C VAL A 163 3.00 15.60 -11.11
N ARG A 164 2.06 15.81 -10.20
CA ARG A 164 1.72 17.11 -9.60
C ARG A 164 2.51 17.32 -8.31
N MET A 165 2.59 18.55 -7.84
CA MET A 165 3.21 18.88 -6.55
C MET A 165 2.49 18.19 -5.37
N HIS A 166 1.16 18.07 -5.45
CA HIS A 166 0.34 17.41 -4.42
C HIS A 166 0.46 15.88 -4.40
N ASP A 167 1.09 15.29 -5.40
CA ASP A 167 1.33 13.84 -5.44
C ASP A 167 2.56 13.46 -4.62
N LEU A 168 3.40 14.43 -4.20
CA LEU A 168 4.66 14.19 -3.53
C LEU A 168 4.52 13.98 -2.02
N ASP A 169 5.33 13.07 -1.49
CA ASP A 169 5.53 12.86 -0.06
C ASP A 169 6.63 13.78 0.53
N LEU A 170 6.93 13.59 1.79
CA LEU A 170 7.99 14.32 2.52
C LEU A 170 9.42 14.09 1.97
N ASN A 171 9.64 13.05 1.17
CA ASN A 171 10.90 12.77 0.52
C ASN A 171 11.03 13.46 -0.85
N GLY A 172 9.99 14.13 -1.31
CA GLY A 172 9.91 14.74 -2.64
C GLY A 172 9.66 13.73 -3.76
N HIS A 173 9.22 12.53 -3.43
CA HIS A 173 8.83 11.48 -4.37
C HIS A 173 7.32 11.31 -4.38
N VAL A 174 6.78 10.73 -5.45
CA VAL A 174 5.36 10.40 -5.52
C VAL A 174 4.97 9.47 -4.37
N ASN A 175 3.94 9.85 -3.61
CA ASN A 175 3.40 9.02 -2.55
C ASN A 175 2.89 7.69 -3.12
N ASN A 176 3.19 6.60 -2.42
CA ASN A 176 2.84 5.24 -2.84
C ASN A 176 1.34 5.06 -3.15
N ALA A 177 0.45 5.77 -2.45
CA ALA A 177 -0.99 5.71 -2.69
C ALA A 177 -1.41 6.26 -4.06
N ILE A 178 -0.65 7.19 -4.63
CA ILE A 178 -0.93 7.81 -5.93
C ILE A 178 -0.74 6.80 -7.07
N TYR A 179 0.22 5.87 -6.97
CA TYR A 179 0.35 4.81 -7.98
C TYR A 179 -0.90 3.94 -8.08
N LEU A 180 -1.58 3.70 -6.95
CA LEU A 180 -2.85 2.99 -6.93
C LEU A 180 -4.00 3.83 -7.48
N GLU A 181 -3.99 5.15 -7.24
CA GLU A 181 -4.92 6.08 -7.87
C GLU A 181 -4.82 5.98 -9.39
N TRP A 182 -3.61 6.10 -9.94
CA TRP A 182 -3.39 5.98 -11.39
C TRP A 182 -3.80 4.61 -11.96
N ALA A 183 -3.62 3.54 -11.21
CA ALA A 183 -4.07 2.20 -11.62
C ALA A 183 -5.60 2.11 -11.64
N VAL A 184 -6.29 2.62 -10.63
CA VAL A 184 -7.76 2.56 -10.56
C VAL A 184 -8.41 3.45 -11.60
N GLU A 185 -7.83 4.60 -11.93
CA GLU A 185 -8.33 5.49 -12.98
C GLU A 185 -8.32 4.84 -14.38
N THR A 186 -7.51 3.80 -14.60
CA THR A 186 -7.53 3.01 -15.84
C THR A 186 -8.52 1.85 -15.81
N VAL A 187 -9.29 1.68 -14.73
CA VAL A 187 -10.34 0.64 -14.67
C VAL A 187 -11.64 1.18 -15.25
N PRO A 188 -12.30 0.46 -16.20
CA PRO A 188 -13.58 0.88 -16.75
C PRO A 188 -14.63 1.17 -15.68
N GLN A 189 -15.44 2.19 -15.93
CA GLN A 189 -16.49 2.63 -15.00
C GLN A 189 -17.46 1.50 -14.66
N GLU A 190 -17.77 0.63 -15.62
CA GLU A 190 -18.69 -0.50 -15.45
C GLU A 190 -18.17 -1.47 -14.36
N ILE A 191 -16.86 -1.69 -14.32
CA ILE A 191 -16.22 -2.51 -13.29
C ILE A 191 -16.27 -1.79 -11.95
N LEU A 192 -15.93 -0.51 -11.90
CA LEU A 192 -15.98 0.28 -10.67
C LEU A 192 -17.39 0.39 -10.08
N LEU A 193 -18.42 0.39 -10.95
CA LEU A 193 -19.83 0.43 -10.53
C LEU A 193 -20.31 -0.92 -10.00
N SER A 194 -19.91 -2.03 -10.62
CA SER A 194 -20.45 -3.36 -10.35
C SER A 194 -19.59 -4.23 -9.42
N HIS A 195 -18.30 -3.89 -9.26
CA HIS A 195 -17.34 -4.66 -8.47
C HIS A 195 -16.68 -3.80 -7.39
N ARG A 196 -16.05 -4.47 -6.44
CA ARG A 196 -15.16 -3.86 -5.42
C ARG A 196 -13.85 -4.64 -5.34
N PRO A 197 -12.73 -3.99 -5.04
CA PRO A 197 -11.47 -4.70 -4.84
C PRO A 197 -11.59 -5.66 -3.66
N GLU A 198 -11.03 -6.85 -3.81
CA GLU A 198 -10.97 -7.90 -2.79
C GLU A 198 -9.53 -8.17 -2.36
N ASN A 199 -8.66 -8.41 -3.34
CA ASN A 199 -7.23 -8.56 -3.11
C ASN A 199 -6.47 -7.56 -3.96
N LEU A 200 -5.49 -6.93 -3.36
CA LEU A 200 -4.63 -5.96 -4.00
C LEU A 200 -3.19 -6.27 -3.67
N GLU A 201 -2.36 -6.36 -4.71
CA GLU A 201 -0.92 -6.47 -4.55
C GLU A 201 -0.23 -5.38 -5.36
N VAL A 202 0.78 -4.75 -4.78
CA VAL A 202 1.61 -3.76 -5.48
C VAL A 202 3.09 -3.99 -5.19
N ILE A 203 3.92 -3.84 -6.22
CA ILE A 203 5.38 -3.77 -6.11
C ILE A 203 5.80 -2.39 -6.61
N PHE A 204 6.57 -1.67 -5.80
CA PHE A 204 7.21 -0.41 -6.18
C PHE A 204 8.64 -0.68 -6.63
N GLN A 205 8.98 -0.27 -7.84
CA GLN A 205 10.28 -0.52 -8.46
C GLN A 205 11.19 0.70 -8.43
N ARG A 206 10.63 1.87 -8.74
CA ARG A 206 11.38 3.13 -8.80
C ARG A 206 10.48 4.29 -8.43
N GLU A 207 11.07 5.29 -7.78
CA GLU A 207 10.43 6.57 -7.50
C GLU A 207 10.09 7.36 -8.75
N SER A 208 9.04 8.16 -8.69
CA SER A 208 8.72 9.20 -9.67
C SER A 208 8.86 10.57 -9.02
N LEU A 209 9.24 11.55 -9.83
CA LEU A 209 9.56 12.91 -9.38
C LEU A 209 8.56 13.91 -9.96
N TYR A 210 8.58 15.12 -9.41
CA TYR A 210 7.77 16.22 -9.91
C TYR A 210 7.95 16.43 -11.41
N ARG A 211 6.83 16.56 -12.13
CA ARG A 211 6.73 16.71 -13.59
C ARG A 211 7.06 15.47 -14.43
N ASP A 212 7.41 14.34 -13.84
CA ASP A 212 7.52 13.10 -14.61
C ASP A 212 6.20 12.84 -15.36
N LYS A 213 6.34 12.30 -16.57
CA LYS A 213 5.20 11.86 -17.38
C LYS A 213 5.05 10.37 -17.19
N ILE A 214 3.90 9.96 -16.75
CA ILE A 214 3.57 8.59 -16.38
C ILE A 214 2.53 8.05 -17.35
N LEU A 215 2.66 6.78 -17.71
CA LEU A 215 1.66 6.00 -18.40
C LEU A 215 1.19 4.88 -17.47
N SER A 216 -0.10 4.82 -17.21
CA SER A 216 -0.74 3.69 -16.54
C SER A 216 -1.37 2.80 -17.60
N ARG A 217 -0.90 1.56 -17.68
CA ARG A 217 -1.38 0.52 -18.60
C ARG A 217 -2.14 -0.53 -17.83
N THR A 218 -3.29 -0.95 -18.37
CA THR A 218 -4.17 -1.96 -17.73
C THR A 218 -4.56 -3.05 -18.72
N GLU A 219 -4.45 -4.29 -18.26
CA GLU A 219 -5.06 -5.49 -18.85
C GLU A 219 -6.19 -5.99 -17.94
N ILE A 220 -7.32 -6.35 -18.53
CA ILE A 220 -8.52 -6.85 -17.83
C ILE A 220 -8.71 -8.32 -18.19
N VAL A 221 -8.71 -9.18 -17.18
CA VAL A 221 -8.79 -10.63 -17.36
C VAL A 221 -9.96 -11.22 -16.59
N HIS A 222 -10.73 -12.05 -17.26
CA HIS A 222 -11.74 -12.91 -16.64
C HIS A 222 -11.20 -14.35 -16.58
N LEU A 223 -10.90 -14.84 -15.40
CA LEU A 223 -10.32 -16.16 -15.19
C LEU A 223 -11.12 -16.94 -14.13
N GLY A 224 -11.72 -18.07 -14.51
CA GLY A 224 -12.45 -18.93 -13.58
C GLY A 224 -13.59 -18.22 -12.82
N GLY A 225 -14.25 -17.25 -13.46
CA GLY A 225 -15.31 -16.44 -12.84
C GLY A 225 -14.79 -15.28 -11.97
N GLN A 226 -13.49 -15.11 -11.85
CA GLN A 226 -12.86 -13.96 -11.20
C GLN A 226 -12.51 -12.89 -12.22
N LEU A 227 -12.73 -11.63 -11.84
CA LEU A 227 -12.26 -10.46 -12.56
C LEU A 227 -10.95 -9.99 -11.94
N ILE A 228 -9.91 -9.87 -12.75
CA ILE A 228 -8.58 -9.43 -12.34
C ILE A 228 -8.14 -8.31 -13.27
N THR A 229 -7.54 -7.26 -12.72
CA THR A 229 -6.85 -6.24 -13.51
C THR A 229 -5.37 -6.25 -13.18
N TYR A 230 -4.54 -6.27 -14.23
CA TYR A 230 -3.08 -6.16 -14.14
C TYR A 230 -2.69 -4.78 -14.62
N HIS A 231 -1.90 -4.07 -13.81
CA HIS A 231 -1.51 -2.69 -14.11
C HIS A 231 0.01 -2.56 -14.11
N LEU A 232 0.52 -1.83 -15.09
CA LEU A 232 1.90 -1.38 -15.18
C LEU A 232 1.93 0.14 -15.19
N ILE A 233 2.51 0.73 -14.14
CA ILE A 233 2.79 2.16 -14.08
C ILE A 233 4.22 2.37 -14.52
N MET A 234 4.42 3.16 -15.58
CA MET A 234 5.74 3.36 -16.17
C MET A 234 5.99 4.83 -16.53
N GLU A 235 7.24 5.19 -16.66
CA GLU A 235 7.64 6.47 -17.26
C GLU A 235 7.27 6.45 -18.75
N ALA A 236 6.56 7.49 -19.21
CA ALA A 236 5.91 7.49 -20.52
C ALA A 236 6.84 7.47 -21.72
N HIS A 237 8.08 8.01 -21.59
CA HIS A 237 9.02 8.10 -22.72
C HIS A 237 9.94 6.88 -22.79
N THR A 238 10.42 6.39 -21.65
CA THR A 238 11.41 5.31 -21.59
C THR A 238 10.80 3.94 -21.39
N GLY A 239 9.51 3.86 -20.98
CA GLY A 239 8.88 2.62 -20.57
C GLY A 239 9.42 2.05 -19.26
N THR A 240 10.19 2.84 -18.50
CA THR A 240 10.79 2.37 -17.25
C THR A 240 9.70 2.11 -16.21
N GLU A 241 9.60 0.86 -15.74
CA GLU A 241 8.63 0.46 -14.72
C GLU A 241 8.83 1.27 -13.43
N ARG A 242 7.73 1.82 -12.91
CA ARG A 242 7.65 2.51 -11.63
C ARG A 242 6.95 1.65 -10.58
N ALA A 243 5.83 1.07 -10.96
CA ALA A 243 5.09 0.15 -10.09
C ALA A 243 4.33 -0.89 -10.92
N ARG A 244 4.05 -2.03 -10.29
CA ARG A 244 3.20 -3.09 -10.82
C ARG A 244 2.12 -3.40 -9.80
N ILE A 245 0.87 -3.46 -10.26
CA ILE A 245 -0.29 -3.64 -9.39
C ILE A 245 -1.20 -4.71 -9.99
N ASN A 246 -1.67 -5.63 -9.13
CA ASN A 246 -2.67 -6.62 -9.48
C ASN A 246 -3.85 -6.43 -8.54
N ILE A 247 -5.06 -6.33 -9.08
CA ILE A 247 -6.29 -6.19 -8.30
C ILE A 247 -7.25 -7.31 -8.69
N GLN A 248 -7.67 -8.10 -7.71
CA GLN A 248 -8.81 -9.01 -7.85
C GLN A 248 -10.07 -8.30 -7.39
N TRP A 249 -11.12 -8.45 -8.19
CA TRP A 249 -12.38 -7.79 -7.97
C TRP A 249 -13.46 -8.81 -7.63
N ARG A 250 -14.30 -8.50 -6.68
CA ARG A 250 -15.52 -9.28 -6.40
C ARG A 250 -16.75 -8.48 -6.79
N PRO A 251 -17.81 -9.13 -7.28
CA PRO A 251 -19.09 -8.48 -7.54
C PRO A 251 -19.62 -7.81 -6.27
N LYS A 252 -20.24 -6.66 -6.42
CA LYS A 252 -20.98 -6.03 -5.32
C LYS A 252 -22.27 -6.80 -5.10
N GLU A 253 -22.62 -7.03 -3.84
CA GLU A 253 -23.94 -7.56 -3.51
C GLU A 253 -25.02 -6.61 -4.04
N PRO A 254 -26.10 -7.14 -4.62
CA PRO A 254 -27.24 -6.32 -5.01
C PRO A 254 -27.68 -5.48 -3.81
N ARG A 255 -27.84 -4.16 -4.00
CA ARG A 255 -28.40 -3.32 -2.94
C ARG A 255 -29.75 -3.90 -2.57
N GLY A 256 -29.85 -4.50 -1.40
CA GLY A 256 -31.15 -4.85 -0.83
C GLY A 256 -32.02 -3.57 -0.87
N LYS A 257 -33.21 -3.68 -1.43
CA LYS A 257 -34.17 -2.58 -1.39
C LYS A 257 -34.35 -2.19 0.08
N ARG A 258 -33.86 -0.98 0.44
CA ARG A 258 -34.21 -0.33 1.70
C ARG A 258 -35.64 0.18 1.59
#